data_89c53a50318ac600940739bed87ded9a
#
_entry.id   89c53a50318ac600940739bed87ded9a
#
_cell.length_a   1.000
_cell.length_b   1.000
_cell.length_c   1.000
_cell.angle_alpha   90.00
_cell.angle_beta   90.00
_cell.angle_gamma   90.00
#
_symmetry.space_group_name_H-M   'P 1'
#
loop_
_entity.id
_entity.type
_entity.pdbx_description
1 polymer ?
#
loop_
_entity_poly.entity_id
_entity_poly.type
_entity_poly.pdbx_seq_one_letter_code
_entity_poly.pdbx_strand_id
1 'polypeptide(L)'
;MYLKCQYLDVINDGRGIVFATGTPVSNTMCELYVMQLYLQKRTLERMGIYHFDSWAANFGEVTTALELTVEGSGFRFKSRFNKFTNVPELMTSFREVADVQTSDMLNLPVLALREGKPIIVESEPDWYVKQVMEEFAKRAERIHAGGVDPKEDNFLKITGEARLLGTDARLLELDAPNNPDGKLNKVAANVAAEYFAGNKDGKIGCQLIFSDIGTPKTAWTPDWAERIKNGGQFDIYNYLKTELVKQGIPAEEIAFIHDGATRSCI
;
A
#
# COMPACT_ATOMS: atom_id res chain seq x y z
N MET A 1 -18.44 9.79 -13.16
CA MET A 1 -19.21 9.26 -12.00
C MET A 1 -20.13 10.33 -11.40
N TYR A 2 -19.61 11.49 -10.95
CA TYR A 2 -20.37 12.54 -10.23
C TYR A 2 -21.68 12.96 -10.92
N LEU A 3 -21.68 13.32 -12.20
CA LEU A 3 -22.90 13.69 -12.94
C LEU A 3 -23.98 12.61 -12.95
N LYS A 4 -23.60 11.34 -13.02
CA LYS A 4 -24.56 10.23 -12.93
C LYS A 4 -25.20 10.14 -11.55
N CYS A 5 -24.40 10.33 -10.48
CA CYS A 5 -24.92 10.37 -9.12
C CYS A 5 -25.84 11.56 -8.90
N GLN A 6 -25.50 12.74 -9.42
CA GLN A 6 -26.39 13.91 -9.35
C GLN A 6 -27.72 13.70 -10.09
N TYR A 7 -27.68 13.04 -11.24
CA TYR A 7 -28.89 12.66 -11.95
C TYR A 7 -29.78 11.73 -11.13
N LEU A 8 -29.19 10.68 -10.53
CA LEU A 8 -29.90 9.75 -9.65
C LEU A 8 -30.47 10.44 -8.41
N ASP A 9 -29.73 11.36 -7.82
CA ASP A 9 -30.18 12.18 -6.68
C ASP A 9 -31.45 12.99 -7.02
N VAL A 10 -31.48 13.59 -8.21
CA VAL A 10 -32.62 14.39 -8.67
C VAL A 10 -33.85 13.52 -8.93
N ILE A 11 -33.71 12.40 -9.66
CA ILE A 11 -34.86 11.57 -10.04
C ILE A 11 -35.41 10.72 -8.89
N ASN A 12 -34.60 10.43 -7.88
CA ASN A 12 -34.98 9.60 -6.73
C ASN A 12 -35.11 10.43 -5.42
N ASP A 13 -35.18 11.73 -5.52
CA ASP A 13 -35.32 12.65 -4.38
C ASP A 13 -34.30 12.40 -3.24
N GLY A 14 -33.04 12.42 -3.61
CA GLY A 14 -31.92 12.24 -2.65
C GLY A 14 -31.60 10.81 -2.28
N ARG A 15 -32.12 9.83 -3.02
CA ARG A 15 -31.94 8.40 -2.75
C ARG A 15 -31.25 7.67 -3.91
N GLY A 16 -30.82 6.42 -3.66
CA GLY A 16 -30.33 5.53 -4.72
C GLY A 16 -28.80 5.53 -4.92
N ILE A 17 -28.06 6.21 -4.05
CA ILE A 17 -26.60 6.20 -4.04
C ILE A 17 -26.12 5.62 -2.72
N VAL A 18 -25.33 4.55 -2.78
CA VAL A 18 -24.70 3.93 -1.62
C VAL A 18 -23.20 3.74 -1.90
N PHE A 19 -22.38 4.21 -1.01
CA PHE A 19 -20.95 3.90 -0.99
C PHE A 19 -20.61 3.01 0.20
N ALA A 20 -19.77 2.01 -0.02
CA ALA A 20 -19.23 1.17 1.04
C ALA A 20 -17.70 1.19 0.95
N THR A 21 -17.03 1.50 2.06
CA THR A 21 -15.57 1.54 2.15
C THR A 21 -15.12 1.27 3.57
N GLY A 22 -13.99 0.57 3.73
CA GLY A 22 -13.32 0.41 5.02
C GLY A 22 -12.39 1.58 5.35
N THR A 23 -12.11 2.48 4.41
CA THR A 23 -11.15 3.59 4.55
C THR A 23 -11.71 4.87 3.95
N PRO A 24 -12.69 5.51 4.61
CA PRO A 24 -13.36 6.69 4.06
C PRO A 24 -12.43 7.90 3.86
N VAL A 25 -11.39 8.01 4.67
CA VAL A 25 -10.33 9.02 4.54
C VAL A 25 -8.99 8.30 4.69
N SER A 26 -8.22 8.21 3.61
CA SER A 26 -6.96 7.47 3.60
C SER A 26 -5.73 8.36 3.30
N ASN A 27 -5.83 9.25 2.32
CA ASN A 27 -4.70 10.05 1.86
C ASN A 27 -4.82 11.52 2.19
N THR A 28 -6.00 12.10 2.01
CA THR A 28 -6.24 13.52 2.23
C THR A 28 -7.59 13.78 2.87
N MET A 29 -7.69 14.87 3.61
CA MET A 29 -8.96 15.35 4.19
C MET A 29 -10.00 15.70 3.12
N CYS A 30 -9.55 16.04 1.91
CA CYS A 30 -10.43 16.35 0.78
C CYS A 30 -11.34 15.15 0.40
N GLU A 31 -10.95 13.93 0.74
CA GLU A 31 -11.76 12.73 0.47
C GLU A 31 -13.10 12.79 1.21
N LEU A 32 -13.11 13.28 2.45
CA LEU A 32 -14.36 13.43 3.21
C LEU A 32 -15.28 14.50 2.58
N TYR A 33 -14.72 15.64 2.14
CA TYR A 33 -15.48 16.63 1.38
C TYR A 33 -16.08 16.02 0.12
N VAL A 34 -15.30 15.25 -0.64
CA VAL A 34 -15.78 14.60 -1.87
C VAL A 34 -16.94 13.65 -1.56
N MET A 35 -16.86 12.86 -0.48
CA MET A 35 -17.98 12.01 -0.08
C MET A 35 -19.23 12.83 0.26
N GLN A 36 -19.09 13.87 1.06
CA GLN A 36 -20.22 14.75 1.38
C GLN A 36 -20.79 15.41 0.12
N LEU A 37 -19.95 15.79 -0.84
CA LEU A 37 -20.39 16.34 -2.11
C LEU A 37 -21.27 15.36 -2.91
N TYR A 38 -20.99 14.07 -2.84
CA TYR A 38 -21.84 13.05 -3.47
C TYR A 38 -23.11 12.77 -2.70
N LEU A 39 -23.06 12.72 -1.37
CA LEU A 39 -24.13 12.22 -0.52
C LEU A 39 -24.99 13.32 0.12
N GLN A 40 -24.43 14.53 0.30
CA GLN A 40 -25.05 15.62 1.07
C GLN A 40 -25.05 16.96 0.34
N LYS A 41 -25.03 16.97 -0.98
CA LYS A 41 -24.95 18.21 -1.77
C LYS A 41 -25.94 19.27 -1.28
N ARG A 42 -27.19 18.91 -1.13
CA ARG A 42 -28.27 19.83 -0.70
C ARG A 42 -28.02 20.39 0.71
N THR A 43 -27.47 19.57 1.61
CA THR A 43 -27.11 20.01 2.97
C THR A 43 -25.94 20.99 2.93
N LEU A 44 -24.90 20.71 2.13
CA LEU A 44 -23.76 21.63 1.96
C LEU A 44 -24.17 22.97 1.35
N GLU A 45 -25.09 22.95 0.37
CA GLU A 45 -25.66 24.17 -0.23
C GLU A 45 -26.47 24.97 0.80
N ARG A 46 -27.32 24.33 1.59
CA ARG A 46 -28.11 24.96 2.65
C ARG A 46 -27.22 25.59 3.74
N MET A 47 -26.10 24.96 4.07
CA MET A 47 -25.12 25.46 5.03
C MET A 47 -24.19 26.54 4.46
N GLY A 48 -24.22 26.80 3.15
CA GLY A 48 -23.33 27.76 2.48
C GLY A 48 -21.88 27.28 2.32
N ILE A 49 -21.63 25.98 2.50
CA ILE A 49 -20.30 25.38 2.46
C ILE A 49 -20.15 24.37 1.29
N TYR A 50 -20.93 24.54 0.24
CA TYR A 50 -20.89 23.69 -0.95
C TYR A 50 -19.55 23.77 -1.69
N HIS A 51 -18.92 24.94 -1.74
CA HIS A 51 -17.61 25.10 -2.36
C HIS A 51 -16.50 24.65 -1.43
N PHE A 52 -15.49 23.99 -1.99
CA PHE A 52 -14.38 23.42 -1.22
C PHE A 52 -13.72 24.44 -0.28
N ASP A 53 -13.46 25.65 -0.76
CA ASP A 53 -12.80 26.68 0.06
C ASP A 53 -13.64 27.08 1.29
N SER A 54 -14.96 27.16 1.15
CA SER A 54 -15.86 27.44 2.27
C SER A 54 -15.90 26.26 3.24
N TRP A 55 -15.94 25.03 2.73
CA TRP A 55 -15.89 23.82 3.55
C TRP A 55 -14.54 23.72 4.29
N ALA A 56 -13.43 23.94 3.58
CA ALA A 56 -12.10 23.89 4.13
C ALA A 56 -11.87 24.93 5.22
N ALA A 57 -12.41 26.15 5.05
CA ALA A 57 -12.34 27.21 6.05
C ALA A 57 -13.07 26.85 7.36
N ASN A 58 -14.10 26.01 7.30
CA ASN A 58 -14.85 25.59 8.48
C ASN A 58 -14.28 24.33 9.15
N PHE A 59 -13.73 23.41 8.39
CA PHE A 59 -13.40 22.07 8.88
C PHE A 59 -11.93 21.69 8.75
N GLY A 60 -11.08 22.55 8.25
CA GLY A 60 -9.69 22.23 8.06
C GLY A 60 -8.71 23.35 8.33
N GLU A 61 -7.51 22.94 8.64
CA GLU A 61 -6.38 23.83 8.92
C GLU A 61 -5.19 23.40 8.06
N VAL A 62 -4.52 24.39 7.50
CA VAL A 62 -3.24 24.20 6.80
C VAL A 62 -2.12 24.25 7.83
N THR A 63 -1.38 23.15 7.95
CA THR A 63 -0.18 23.13 8.78
C THR A 63 1.06 23.21 7.91
N THR A 64 2.07 23.91 8.38
CA THR A 64 3.37 24.00 7.72
C THR A 64 4.39 23.22 8.55
N ALA A 65 5.01 22.21 7.92
CA ALA A 65 6.04 21.38 8.53
C ALA A 65 7.34 21.46 7.74
N LEU A 66 8.45 21.25 8.42
CA LEU A 66 9.75 21.06 7.81
C LEU A 66 9.85 19.61 7.35
N GLU A 67 9.91 19.40 6.04
CA GLU A 67 10.02 18.07 5.43
C GLU A 67 11.36 17.91 4.74
N LEU A 68 11.88 16.68 4.73
CA LEU A 68 13.05 16.33 3.92
C LEU A 68 12.70 16.54 2.44
N THR A 69 13.62 17.10 1.68
CA THR A 69 13.46 17.20 0.23
C THR A 69 13.45 15.81 -0.41
N VAL A 70 12.84 15.69 -1.58
CA VAL A 70 12.73 14.40 -2.29
C VAL A 70 14.13 13.86 -2.65
N GLU A 71 15.07 14.75 -2.85
CA GLU A 71 16.47 14.47 -3.15
C GLU A 71 17.26 13.95 -1.92
N GLY A 72 16.69 14.10 -0.71
CA GLY A 72 17.35 13.71 0.54
C GLY A 72 18.49 14.62 0.98
N SER A 73 18.77 15.68 0.25
CA SER A 73 19.92 16.57 0.44
C SER A 73 19.63 17.80 1.32
N GLY A 74 18.37 18.02 1.72
CA GLY A 74 17.99 19.20 2.48
C GLY A 74 16.58 19.13 3.08
N PHE A 75 16.18 20.24 3.68
CA PHE A 75 14.85 20.40 4.26
C PHE A 75 14.12 21.58 3.59
N ARG A 76 12.81 21.44 3.45
CA ARG A 76 11.93 22.52 2.97
C ARG A 76 10.69 22.64 3.83
N PHE A 77 10.18 23.85 3.96
CA PHE A 77 8.86 24.05 4.53
C PHE A 77 7.80 23.66 3.50
N LYS A 78 6.87 22.81 3.90
CA LYS A 78 5.73 22.44 3.08
C LYS A 78 4.44 22.62 3.87
N SER A 79 3.53 23.41 3.28
CA SER A 79 2.19 23.61 3.82
C SER A 79 1.27 22.52 3.28
N ARG A 80 0.54 21.88 4.18
CA ARG A 80 -0.44 20.82 3.85
C ARG A 80 -1.76 21.10 4.56
N PHE A 81 -2.85 20.87 3.84
CA PHE A 81 -4.19 20.80 4.41
C PHE A 81 -4.37 19.39 5.02
N ASN A 82 -4.08 19.23 6.31
CA ASN A 82 -3.95 17.91 6.93
C ASN A 82 -4.47 17.82 8.37
N LYS A 83 -5.11 18.87 8.89
CA LYS A 83 -5.67 18.85 10.23
C LYS A 83 -7.14 19.22 10.19
N PHE A 84 -7.99 18.35 10.74
CA PHE A 84 -9.40 18.64 10.92
C PHE A 84 -9.61 19.60 12.08
N THR A 85 -10.47 20.60 11.85
CA THR A 85 -11.02 21.48 12.88
C THR A 85 -12.52 21.25 12.97
N ASN A 86 -13.15 21.72 14.03
CA ASN A 86 -14.59 21.64 14.21
C ASN A 86 -15.16 20.21 13.97
N VAL A 87 -14.42 19.19 14.44
CA VAL A 87 -14.71 17.78 14.19
C VAL A 87 -16.12 17.35 14.69
N PRO A 88 -16.63 17.83 15.84
CA PRO A 88 -17.96 17.43 16.30
C PRO A 88 -19.06 17.80 15.31
N GLU A 89 -19.07 19.00 14.77
CA GLU A 89 -20.05 19.48 13.80
C GLU A 89 -19.90 18.75 12.45
N LEU A 90 -18.67 18.54 12.00
CA LEU A 90 -18.37 17.79 10.80
C LEU A 90 -18.91 16.36 10.90
N MET A 91 -18.64 15.67 12.01
CA MET A 91 -19.09 14.30 12.23
C MET A 91 -20.59 14.21 12.43
N THR A 92 -21.22 15.20 13.07
CA THR A 92 -22.67 15.27 13.20
C THR A 92 -23.34 15.37 11.84
N SER A 93 -22.84 16.29 10.99
CA SER A 93 -23.34 16.42 9.62
C SER A 93 -23.11 15.14 8.81
N PHE A 94 -21.92 14.56 8.88
CA PHE A 94 -21.60 13.36 8.11
C PHE A 94 -22.46 12.14 8.50
N ARG A 95 -22.75 11.97 9.79
CA ARG A 95 -23.62 10.89 10.29
C ARG A 95 -25.09 10.98 9.84
N GLU A 96 -25.53 12.12 9.30
CA GLU A 96 -26.87 12.19 8.69
C GLU A 96 -27.01 11.26 7.47
N VAL A 97 -25.90 10.94 6.79
CA VAL A 97 -25.86 10.14 5.55
C VAL A 97 -24.95 8.94 5.61
N ALA A 98 -24.20 8.77 6.70
CA ALA A 98 -23.21 7.70 6.85
C ALA A 98 -23.50 6.86 8.11
N ASP A 99 -23.57 5.54 7.91
CA ASP A 99 -23.46 4.58 9.00
C ASP A 99 -21.97 4.24 9.18
N VAL A 100 -21.42 4.62 10.34
CA VAL A 100 -20.00 4.43 10.66
C VAL A 100 -19.89 3.33 11.72
N GLN A 101 -19.33 2.20 11.31
CA GLN A 101 -19.05 1.06 12.17
C GLN A 101 -17.55 0.94 12.41
N THR A 102 -17.11 1.08 13.65
CA THR A 102 -15.71 0.87 14.04
C THR A 102 -15.47 -0.58 14.43
N SER A 103 -14.21 -1.00 14.44
CA SER A 103 -13.82 -2.36 14.84
C SER A 103 -14.37 -2.75 16.21
N ASP A 104 -14.40 -1.80 17.15
CA ASP A 104 -14.90 -2.01 18.51
C ASP A 104 -16.42 -2.25 18.57
N MET A 105 -17.17 -1.66 17.63
CA MET A 105 -18.62 -1.84 17.50
C MET A 105 -18.99 -3.18 16.86
N LEU A 106 -18.13 -3.70 15.98
CA LEU A 106 -18.41 -4.90 15.20
C LEU A 106 -18.24 -6.20 16.00
N ASN A 107 -17.59 -6.15 17.15
CA ASN A 107 -17.34 -7.31 18.02
C ASN A 107 -16.88 -8.58 17.25
N LEU A 108 -16.02 -8.37 16.26
CA LEU A 108 -15.52 -9.44 15.41
C LEU A 108 -14.54 -10.33 16.19
N PRO A 109 -14.53 -11.65 15.94
CA PRO A 109 -13.55 -12.56 16.52
C PRO A 109 -12.19 -12.34 15.87
N VAL A 110 -11.50 -11.26 16.25
CA VAL A 110 -10.15 -10.95 15.75
C VAL A 110 -9.12 -11.66 16.62
N LEU A 111 -8.17 -12.35 15.98
CA LEU A 111 -7.07 -12.98 16.68
C LEU A 111 -6.20 -11.90 17.34
N ALA A 112 -5.91 -12.11 18.63
CA ALA A 112 -5.00 -11.23 19.35
C ALA A 112 -3.57 -11.37 18.80
N LEU A 113 -2.89 -10.25 18.63
CA LEU A 113 -1.47 -10.26 18.28
C LEU A 113 -0.66 -10.82 19.46
N ARG A 114 0.38 -11.60 19.17
CA ARG A 114 1.38 -12.01 20.15
C ARG A 114 1.95 -10.74 20.79
N GLU A 115 1.96 -10.65 22.11
CA GLU A 115 2.41 -9.47 22.87
C GLU A 115 1.66 -8.15 22.58
N GLY A 116 0.50 -8.21 21.94
CA GLY A 116 -0.38 -7.05 21.69
C GLY A 116 0.10 -6.07 20.60
N LYS A 117 1.20 -6.36 19.91
CA LYS A 117 1.78 -5.48 18.87
C LYS A 117 2.42 -6.28 17.73
N PRO A 118 2.51 -5.71 16.52
CA PRO A 118 3.23 -6.33 15.41
C PRO A 118 4.74 -6.37 15.70
N ILE A 119 5.39 -7.42 15.23
CA ILE A 119 6.86 -7.53 15.21
C ILE A 119 7.38 -6.86 13.95
N ILE A 120 8.20 -5.82 14.10
CA ILE A 120 8.84 -5.12 13.00
C ILE A 120 10.20 -5.77 12.75
N VAL A 121 10.41 -6.27 11.53
CA VAL A 121 11.69 -6.83 11.08
C VAL A 121 12.31 -5.90 10.07
N GLU A 122 13.44 -5.31 10.42
CA GLU A 122 14.18 -4.37 9.59
C GLU A 122 15.31 -5.08 8.83
N SER A 123 15.62 -4.60 7.63
CA SER A 123 16.79 -5.03 6.85
C SER A 123 17.63 -3.83 6.49
N GLU A 124 18.94 -3.95 6.72
CA GLU A 124 19.90 -2.91 6.35
C GLU A 124 20.19 -2.93 4.84
N PRO A 125 20.29 -1.75 4.21
CA PRO A 125 20.68 -1.65 2.82
C PRO A 125 22.14 -2.07 2.66
N ASP A 126 22.43 -2.97 1.73
CA ASP A 126 23.77 -3.35 1.35
C ASP A 126 24.47 -2.27 0.50
N TRP A 127 25.70 -2.56 0.08
CA TRP A 127 26.49 -1.62 -0.73
C TRP A 127 25.84 -1.32 -2.07
N TYR A 128 25.19 -2.30 -2.70
CA TYR A 128 24.55 -2.15 -4.01
C TYR A 128 23.31 -1.25 -3.92
N VAL A 129 22.46 -1.50 -2.96
CA VAL A 129 21.29 -0.65 -2.69
C VAL A 129 21.70 0.79 -2.41
N LYS A 130 22.77 1.01 -1.62
CA LYS A 130 23.31 2.35 -1.34
C LYS A 130 23.78 3.06 -2.63
N GLN A 131 24.51 2.36 -3.49
CA GLN A 131 24.98 2.88 -4.78
C GLN A 131 23.80 3.30 -5.68
N VAL A 132 22.80 2.46 -5.84
CA VAL A 132 21.61 2.77 -6.67
C VAL A 132 20.82 3.94 -6.07
N MET A 133 20.71 4.04 -4.74
CA MET A 133 20.08 5.18 -4.09
C MET A 133 20.81 6.51 -4.35
N GLU A 134 22.15 6.51 -4.40
CA GLU A 134 22.92 7.69 -4.81
C GLU A 134 22.64 8.09 -6.27
N GLU A 135 22.46 7.12 -7.16
CA GLU A 135 22.06 7.38 -8.55
C GLU A 135 20.65 7.98 -8.63
N PHE A 136 19.71 7.48 -7.82
CA PHE A 136 18.37 8.07 -7.74
C PHE A 136 18.41 9.52 -7.25
N ALA A 137 19.24 9.83 -6.28
CA ALA A 137 19.43 11.20 -5.80
C ALA A 137 19.94 12.13 -6.93
N LYS A 138 20.96 11.69 -7.68
CA LYS A 138 21.48 12.45 -8.82
C LYS A 138 20.45 12.63 -9.94
N ARG A 139 19.61 11.62 -10.20
CA ARG A 139 18.51 11.71 -11.17
C ARG A 139 17.46 12.72 -10.68
N ALA A 140 17.09 12.66 -9.39
CA ALA A 140 16.14 13.58 -8.78
C ALA A 140 16.61 15.04 -8.86
N GLU A 141 17.89 15.30 -8.61
CA GLU A 141 18.51 16.63 -8.75
C GLU A 141 18.42 17.15 -10.19
N ARG A 142 18.73 16.30 -11.18
CA ARG A 142 18.64 16.68 -12.62
C ARG A 142 17.21 17.00 -13.03
N ILE A 143 16.23 16.22 -12.58
CA ILE A 143 14.82 16.49 -12.85
C ILE A 143 14.40 17.81 -12.20
N HIS A 144 14.82 18.05 -10.97
CA HIS A 144 14.51 19.29 -10.25
C HIS A 144 15.09 20.53 -10.95
N ALA A 145 16.28 20.40 -11.51
CA ALA A 145 16.92 21.46 -12.30
C ALA A 145 16.23 21.73 -13.65
N GLY A 146 15.25 20.94 -14.06
CA GLY A 146 14.44 21.15 -15.27
C GLY A 146 15.13 20.73 -16.57
N GLY A 147 16.21 19.95 -16.53
CA GLY A 147 17.00 19.55 -17.69
C GLY A 147 16.61 18.21 -18.33
N VAL A 148 15.51 17.57 -17.91
CA VAL A 148 15.13 16.22 -18.35
C VAL A 148 13.70 16.23 -18.91
N ASP A 149 13.49 15.56 -20.07
CA ASP A 149 12.15 15.36 -20.60
C ASP A 149 11.35 14.45 -19.62
N PRO A 150 10.17 14.88 -19.14
CA PRO A 150 9.34 14.06 -18.25
C PRO A 150 8.95 12.68 -18.81
N LYS A 151 9.04 12.48 -20.12
CA LYS A 151 8.81 11.17 -20.76
C LYS A 151 10.00 10.23 -20.59
N GLU A 152 11.22 10.77 -20.51
CA GLU A 152 12.44 9.97 -20.32
C GLU A 152 12.63 9.63 -18.84
N ASP A 153 12.54 10.64 -17.95
CA ASP A 153 12.67 10.44 -16.51
C ASP A 153 11.83 11.45 -15.72
N ASN A 154 11.29 10.98 -14.58
CA ASN A 154 10.45 11.79 -13.72
C ASN A 154 10.41 11.21 -12.29
N PHE A 155 9.96 12.03 -11.32
CA PHE A 155 9.87 11.59 -9.92
C PHE A 155 8.98 10.36 -9.69
N LEU A 156 7.92 10.16 -10.47
CA LEU A 156 7.05 8.99 -10.36
C LEU A 156 7.81 7.71 -10.74
N LYS A 157 8.64 7.78 -11.79
CA LYS A 157 9.48 6.67 -12.24
C LYS A 157 10.53 6.34 -11.15
N ILE A 158 11.26 7.34 -10.64
CA ILE A 158 12.23 7.14 -9.56
C ILE A 158 11.55 6.53 -8.32
N THR A 159 10.38 7.02 -7.92
CA THR A 159 9.63 6.49 -6.77
C THR A 159 9.21 5.04 -7.00
N GLY A 160 8.78 4.69 -8.21
CA GLY A 160 8.45 3.32 -8.59
C GLY A 160 9.67 2.39 -8.50
N GLU A 161 10.79 2.80 -9.08
CA GLU A 161 12.04 2.05 -9.04
C GLU A 161 12.61 1.93 -7.62
N ALA A 162 12.55 2.98 -6.81
CA ALA A 162 12.96 2.96 -5.40
C ALA A 162 12.11 1.98 -4.57
N ARG A 163 10.82 1.86 -4.87
CA ARG A 163 9.94 0.88 -4.23
C ARG A 163 10.35 -0.56 -4.57
N LEU A 164 10.72 -0.83 -5.81
CA LEU A 164 11.24 -2.13 -6.23
C LEU A 164 12.57 -2.42 -5.53
N LEU A 165 13.53 -1.48 -5.60
CA LEU A 165 14.84 -1.58 -4.95
C LEU A 165 14.70 -1.84 -3.44
N GLY A 166 13.83 -1.12 -2.76
CA GLY A 166 13.57 -1.26 -1.33
C GLY A 166 12.88 -2.58 -0.95
N THR A 167 12.41 -3.35 -1.93
CA THR A 167 11.87 -4.70 -1.72
C THR A 167 12.94 -5.75 -2.00
N ASP A 168 13.51 -5.72 -3.22
CA ASP A 168 14.63 -6.56 -3.62
C ASP A 168 15.25 -5.96 -4.89
N ALA A 169 16.56 -5.76 -4.91
CA ALA A 169 17.26 -5.13 -6.03
C ALA A 169 17.09 -5.89 -7.36
N ARG A 170 16.91 -7.20 -7.32
CA ARG A 170 16.68 -8.06 -8.49
C ARG A 170 15.35 -7.82 -9.21
N LEU A 171 14.43 -7.10 -8.58
CA LEU A 171 13.21 -6.61 -9.23
C LEU A 171 13.49 -5.45 -10.18
N LEU A 172 14.58 -4.72 -9.97
CA LEU A 172 15.02 -3.61 -10.79
C LEU A 172 16.04 -4.08 -11.82
N GLU A 173 17.06 -4.79 -11.38
CA GLU A 173 18.13 -5.34 -12.19
C GLU A 173 18.37 -6.82 -11.85
N LEU A 174 18.16 -7.70 -12.81
CA LEU A 174 18.21 -9.14 -12.60
C LEU A 174 19.57 -9.62 -12.05
N ASP A 175 20.65 -8.97 -12.50
CA ASP A 175 22.03 -9.29 -12.11
C ASP A 175 22.45 -8.67 -10.76
N ALA A 176 21.54 -7.93 -10.11
CA ALA A 176 21.81 -7.40 -8.78
C ALA A 176 22.14 -8.51 -7.79
N PRO A 177 23.10 -8.28 -6.86
CA PRO A 177 23.47 -9.28 -5.88
C PRO A 177 22.31 -9.62 -4.94
N ASN A 178 22.22 -10.91 -4.59
CA ASN A 178 21.29 -11.32 -3.53
C ASN A 178 21.84 -10.83 -2.18
N ASN A 179 21.08 -9.99 -1.49
CA ASN A 179 21.41 -9.59 -0.12
C ASN A 179 20.93 -10.66 0.87
N PRO A 180 21.82 -11.40 1.57
CA PRO A 180 21.42 -12.44 2.53
C PRO A 180 20.53 -11.89 3.67
N ASP A 181 20.76 -10.64 4.09
CA ASP A 181 19.98 -9.94 5.10
C ASP A 181 18.82 -9.12 4.54
N GLY A 182 18.54 -9.27 3.24
CA GLY A 182 17.47 -8.59 2.54
C GLY A 182 16.08 -9.02 3.00
N LYS A 183 15.08 -8.18 2.72
CA LYS A 183 13.70 -8.39 3.16
C LYS A 183 13.15 -9.77 2.80
N LEU A 184 13.31 -10.20 1.55
CA LEU A 184 12.74 -11.48 1.08
C LEU A 184 13.40 -12.67 1.79
N ASN A 185 14.71 -12.62 2.05
CA ASN A 185 15.41 -13.66 2.78
C ASN A 185 14.97 -13.72 4.25
N LYS A 186 14.78 -12.57 4.89
CA LYS A 186 14.23 -12.50 6.25
C LYS A 186 12.79 -13.00 6.33
N VAL A 187 11.96 -12.69 5.34
CA VAL A 187 10.60 -13.26 5.26
C VAL A 187 10.65 -14.77 5.16
N ALA A 188 11.47 -15.33 4.25
CA ALA A 188 11.59 -16.77 4.10
C ALA A 188 12.10 -17.45 5.39
N ALA A 189 13.10 -16.87 6.04
CA ALA A 189 13.64 -17.40 7.29
C ALA A 189 12.60 -17.36 8.43
N ASN A 190 11.87 -16.25 8.58
CA ASN A 190 10.83 -16.13 9.61
C ASN A 190 9.66 -17.08 9.39
N VAL A 191 9.20 -17.23 8.15
CA VAL A 191 8.13 -18.15 7.79
C VAL A 191 8.53 -19.58 8.07
N ALA A 192 9.76 -19.99 7.72
CA ALA A 192 10.26 -21.32 8.01
C ALA A 192 10.40 -21.55 9.52
N ALA A 193 10.92 -20.59 10.27
CA ALA A 193 11.03 -20.70 11.72
C ALA A 193 9.66 -20.91 12.40
N GLU A 194 8.64 -20.14 12.02
CA GLU A 194 7.28 -20.30 12.55
C GLU A 194 6.64 -21.62 12.08
N TYR A 195 6.90 -22.06 10.83
CA TYR A 195 6.42 -23.33 10.32
C TYR A 195 6.92 -24.51 11.15
N PHE A 196 8.22 -24.59 11.39
CA PHE A 196 8.79 -25.68 12.17
C PHE A 196 8.50 -25.56 13.68
N ALA A 197 8.31 -24.35 14.20
CA ALA A 197 7.90 -24.16 15.59
C ALA A 197 6.45 -24.59 15.82
N GLY A 198 5.54 -24.24 14.90
CA GLY A 198 4.12 -24.56 15.02
C GLY A 198 3.78 -26.02 14.83
N ASN A 199 4.56 -26.74 13.99
CA ASN A 199 4.31 -28.15 13.68
C ASN A 199 4.84 -29.13 14.75
N LYS A 200 5.53 -28.67 15.78
CA LYS A 200 6.09 -29.52 16.84
C LYS A 200 5.03 -30.25 17.68
N ASP A 201 3.85 -29.65 17.82
CA ASP A 201 2.77 -30.17 18.67
C ASP A 201 1.61 -30.79 17.89
N GLY A 202 1.83 -31.09 16.58
CA GLY A 202 0.78 -31.64 15.71
C GLY A 202 -0.34 -30.66 15.36
N LYS A 203 -0.17 -29.36 15.68
CA LYS A 203 -1.08 -28.29 15.28
C LYS A 203 -0.66 -27.76 13.91
N ILE A 204 -1.54 -27.90 12.93
CA ILE A 204 -1.33 -27.33 11.60
C ILE A 204 -1.68 -25.86 11.66
N GLY A 205 -0.66 -25.00 11.58
CA GLY A 205 -0.83 -23.55 11.44
C GLY A 205 -0.93 -23.13 9.97
N CYS A 206 -1.58 -22.02 9.68
CA CYS A 206 -1.58 -21.39 8.37
C CYS A 206 -0.88 -20.05 8.47
N GLN A 207 0.04 -19.75 7.54
CA GLN A 207 0.73 -18.47 7.45
C GLN A 207 0.31 -17.78 6.16
N LEU A 208 0.02 -16.48 6.24
CA LEU A 208 -0.31 -15.64 5.10
C LEU A 208 0.82 -14.64 4.85
N ILE A 209 1.36 -14.62 3.63
CA ILE A 209 2.36 -13.66 3.20
C ILE A 209 1.69 -12.69 2.24
N PHE A 210 1.67 -11.39 2.59
CA PHE A 210 1.14 -10.33 1.76
C PHE A 210 2.28 -9.57 1.07
N SER A 211 2.12 -9.32 -0.22
CA SER A 211 3.03 -8.48 -0.99
C SER A 211 2.25 -7.52 -1.87
N ASP A 212 2.55 -6.23 -1.75
CA ASP A 212 1.97 -5.19 -2.59
C ASP A 212 2.63 -5.09 -3.98
N ILE A 213 3.73 -5.80 -4.18
CA ILE A 213 4.54 -5.71 -5.39
C ILE A 213 4.54 -7.03 -6.13
N GLY A 214 4.22 -6.94 -7.41
CA GLY A 214 4.30 -8.05 -8.34
C GLY A 214 3.15 -9.06 -8.22
N THR A 215 3.18 -9.98 -9.15
CA THR A 215 2.34 -11.18 -9.21
C THR A 215 3.23 -12.28 -9.75
N PRO A 216 2.89 -13.56 -9.57
CA PRO A 216 3.65 -14.65 -10.20
C PRO A 216 3.73 -14.42 -11.71
N LYS A 217 4.93 -14.41 -12.26
CA LYS A 217 5.13 -14.19 -13.71
C LYS A 217 5.00 -15.48 -14.51
N THR A 218 5.34 -16.59 -13.88
CA THR A 218 5.22 -17.93 -14.45
C THR A 218 4.76 -18.90 -13.36
N ALA A 219 4.26 -20.07 -13.76
CA ALA A 219 4.06 -21.15 -12.81
C ALA A 219 5.41 -21.53 -12.17
N TRP A 220 5.37 -21.79 -10.87
CA TRP A 220 6.54 -22.26 -10.16
C TRP A 220 6.91 -23.68 -10.59
N THR A 221 8.23 -23.91 -10.77
CA THR A 221 8.81 -25.22 -11.05
C THR A 221 10.08 -25.42 -10.22
N PRO A 222 10.47 -26.66 -9.89
CA PRO A 222 11.67 -26.91 -9.07
C PRO A 222 12.96 -26.31 -9.65
N ASP A 223 13.04 -26.15 -10.96
CA ASP A 223 14.16 -25.56 -11.71
C ASP A 223 14.04 -24.02 -11.88
N TRP A 224 13.07 -23.38 -11.21
CA TRP A 224 12.82 -21.93 -11.38
C TRP A 224 14.10 -21.10 -11.18
N ALA A 225 14.91 -21.41 -10.17
CA ALA A 225 16.15 -20.68 -9.89
C ALA A 225 17.19 -20.78 -11.02
N GLU A 226 17.24 -21.91 -11.73
CA GLU A 226 18.09 -22.09 -12.90
C GLU A 226 17.56 -21.32 -14.11
N ARG A 227 16.25 -21.32 -14.28
CA ARG A 227 15.59 -20.53 -15.34
C ARG A 227 15.86 -19.04 -15.21
N ILE A 228 15.88 -18.49 -13.97
CA ILE A 228 16.24 -17.09 -13.74
C ILE A 228 17.67 -16.82 -14.19
N LYS A 229 18.64 -17.66 -13.84
CA LYS A 229 20.05 -17.52 -14.29
C LYS A 229 20.20 -17.56 -15.80
N ASN A 230 19.29 -18.22 -16.49
CA ASN A 230 19.29 -18.34 -17.95
C ASN A 230 18.41 -17.27 -18.64
N GLY A 231 18.17 -16.12 -17.99
CA GLY A 231 17.43 -14.98 -18.57
C GLY A 231 15.92 -15.02 -18.31
N GLY A 232 15.45 -15.82 -17.35
CA GLY A 232 14.07 -15.79 -16.90
C GLY A 232 13.72 -14.53 -16.11
N GLN A 233 12.44 -14.28 -15.91
CA GLN A 233 11.98 -13.09 -15.18
C GLN A 233 11.89 -13.38 -13.68
N PHE A 234 12.55 -12.56 -12.85
CA PHE A 234 12.47 -12.62 -11.40
C PHE A 234 11.11 -12.13 -10.90
N ASP A 235 10.54 -12.85 -9.93
CA ASP A 235 9.35 -12.43 -9.17
C ASP A 235 9.43 -12.91 -7.72
N ILE A 236 8.77 -12.15 -6.84
CA ILE A 236 8.79 -12.35 -5.39
C ILE A 236 8.16 -13.70 -5.00
N TYR A 237 7.06 -14.07 -5.62
CA TYR A 237 6.27 -15.25 -5.28
C TYR A 237 7.06 -16.53 -5.50
N ASN A 238 7.59 -16.70 -6.72
CA ASN A 238 8.38 -17.86 -7.06
C ASN A 238 9.72 -17.90 -6.30
N TYR A 239 10.31 -16.72 -6.04
CA TYR A 239 11.50 -16.63 -5.20
C TYR A 239 11.24 -17.11 -3.77
N LEU A 240 10.22 -16.60 -3.11
CA LEU A 240 9.87 -17.01 -1.75
C LEU A 240 9.53 -18.50 -1.69
N LYS A 241 8.74 -19.01 -2.64
CA LYS A 241 8.44 -20.45 -2.70
C LYS A 241 9.72 -21.28 -2.84
N THR A 242 10.64 -20.84 -3.71
CA THR A 242 11.93 -21.54 -3.90
C THR A 242 12.76 -21.55 -2.61
N GLU A 243 12.86 -20.41 -1.91
CA GLU A 243 13.63 -20.33 -0.66
C GLU A 243 12.98 -21.14 0.49
N LEU A 244 11.67 -21.16 0.58
CA LEU A 244 10.94 -21.95 1.57
C LEU A 244 11.10 -23.47 1.32
N VAL A 245 11.04 -23.90 0.05
CA VAL A 245 11.29 -25.30 -0.32
C VAL A 245 12.72 -25.71 -0.02
N LYS A 246 13.71 -24.84 -0.27
CA LYS A 246 15.11 -25.10 0.13
C LYS A 246 15.29 -25.25 1.64
N GLN A 247 14.45 -24.58 2.43
CA GLN A 247 14.45 -24.70 3.89
C GLN A 247 13.67 -25.92 4.40
N GLY A 248 13.11 -26.75 3.52
CA GLY A 248 12.47 -28.02 3.84
C GLY A 248 10.95 -27.97 3.96
N ILE A 249 10.30 -26.89 3.57
CA ILE A 249 8.83 -26.83 3.51
C ILE A 249 8.36 -27.50 2.21
N PRO A 250 7.43 -28.48 2.26
CA PRO A 250 6.92 -29.14 1.07
C PRO A 250 6.28 -28.14 0.08
N ALA A 251 6.59 -28.28 -1.21
CA ALA A 251 6.10 -27.36 -2.24
C ALA A 251 4.57 -27.36 -2.37
N GLU A 252 3.92 -28.47 -2.07
CA GLU A 252 2.46 -28.67 -2.07
C GLU A 252 1.75 -27.93 -0.93
N GLU A 253 2.47 -27.54 0.13
CA GLU A 253 1.94 -26.77 1.24
C GLU A 253 2.04 -25.25 1.01
N ILE A 254 2.66 -24.83 -0.12
CA ILE A 254 2.82 -23.42 -0.49
C ILE A 254 1.96 -23.13 -1.72
N ALA A 255 0.89 -22.36 -1.54
CA ALA A 255 -0.04 -21.97 -2.59
C ALA A 255 -0.04 -20.45 -2.79
N PHE A 256 -0.28 -20.01 -4.02
CA PHE A 256 -0.53 -18.61 -4.34
C PHE A 256 -2.04 -18.38 -4.49
N ILE A 257 -2.53 -17.24 -4.00
CA ILE A 257 -3.93 -16.87 -4.17
C ILE A 257 -4.33 -16.81 -5.66
N HIS A 258 -3.37 -16.52 -6.53
CA HIS A 258 -3.54 -16.46 -7.97
C HIS A 258 -3.86 -17.83 -8.59
N ASP A 259 -3.45 -18.92 -7.94
CA ASP A 259 -3.73 -20.30 -8.39
C ASP A 259 -5.21 -20.67 -8.18
N GLY A 260 -5.89 -20.00 -7.24
CA GLY A 260 -7.31 -20.20 -6.94
C GLY A 260 -8.26 -19.66 -8.00
N ALA A 261 -7.83 -18.69 -8.80
CA ALA A 261 -8.64 -18.09 -9.87
C ALA A 261 -8.87 -19.04 -11.06
N THR A 262 -8.08 -20.11 -11.17
CA THR A 262 -8.17 -21.11 -12.25
C THR A 262 -8.92 -22.38 -11.85
N ARG A 263 -9.22 -22.56 -10.56
CA ARG A 263 -10.07 -23.66 -10.10
C ARG A 263 -11.44 -23.09 -9.77
N SER A 264 -12.43 -23.34 -10.64
CA SER A 264 -13.83 -23.17 -10.29
C SER A 264 -14.07 -23.92 -8.97
N CYS A 265 -14.28 -23.21 -7.89
CA CYS A 265 -14.82 -23.79 -6.68
C CYS A 265 -16.23 -24.29 -7.02
N ILE A 266 -16.37 -25.60 -7.20
CA ILE A 266 -17.64 -26.31 -7.15
C ILE A 266 -17.96 -26.54 -5.67
#